data_7c2767844df275608c7090e98731fb9e
#
_entry.id   7c2767844df275608c7090e98731fb9e
#
_cell.length_a   1.000
_cell.length_b   1.000
_cell.length_c   1.000
_cell.angle_alpha   90.00
_cell.angle_beta   90.00
_cell.angle_gamma   90.00
#
_symmetry.space_group_name_H-M   'P 1'
#
loop_
_entity.id
_entity.type
_entity.pdbx_description
1 polymer ?
#
loop_
_entity_poly.entity_id
_entity_poly.type
_entity_poly.pdbx_seq_one_letter_code
_entity_poly.pdbx_strand_id
1 'polypeptide(L)'
;MTKQEILKILDHILDPDLRDRSIVEMGFVKEEDIEVKEEEIQVFYTVGGPLCPYSAAVGIIIHHTLSEKFNKKIKVRMKADHYQQDIVNQILQNESQFNEWFEKIKSQNLLETCLRV
;
A
#
# COMPACT_ATOMS: atom_id res chain seq x y z
N MET A 1 7.98 5.61 17.41
CA MET A 1 7.24 5.45 16.14
C MET A 1 5.74 5.54 16.40
N THR A 2 5.05 6.39 15.65
CA THR A 2 3.63 6.65 15.84
C THR A 2 2.86 6.41 14.54
N LYS A 3 1.54 6.30 14.67
CA LYS A 3 0.66 6.17 13.50
C LYS A 3 0.77 7.41 12.60
N GLN A 4 0.93 8.59 13.17
CA GLN A 4 1.09 9.83 12.40
C GLN A 4 2.37 9.83 11.57
N GLU A 5 3.46 9.29 12.11
CA GLU A 5 4.71 9.18 11.36
C GLU A 5 4.54 8.28 10.14
N ILE A 6 3.82 7.17 10.30
CA ILE A 6 3.54 6.26 9.20
C ILE A 6 2.64 6.94 8.18
N LEU A 7 1.60 7.65 8.61
CA LEU A 7 0.73 8.40 7.69
C LEU A 7 1.52 9.43 6.89
N LYS A 8 2.47 10.13 7.50
CA LYS A 8 3.31 11.09 6.79
C LYS A 8 4.12 10.42 5.70
N ILE A 9 4.65 9.23 5.97
CA ILE A 9 5.40 8.47 4.98
C ILE A 9 4.48 8.04 3.84
N LEU A 10 3.30 7.54 4.16
CA LEU A 10 2.33 7.09 3.17
C LEU A 10 1.76 8.24 2.34
N ASP A 11 1.77 9.46 2.90
CA ASP A 11 1.33 10.66 2.18
C ASP A 11 2.24 11.02 1.00
N HIS A 12 3.39 10.39 0.90
CA HIS A 12 4.28 10.53 -0.25
C HIS A 12 3.95 9.56 -1.39
N ILE A 13 3.03 8.63 -1.17
CA ILE A 13 2.59 7.69 -2.19
C ILE A 13 1.40 8.30 -2.92
N LEU A 14 1.53 8.47 -4.23
CA LEU A 14 0.46 9.03 -5.06
C LEU A 14 -0.47 7.92 -5.55
N ASP A 15 -1.76 8.26 -5.68
CA ASP A 15 -2.72 7.37 -6.30
C ASP A 15 -2.29 7.13 -7.76
N PRO A 16 -2.11 5.87 -8.20
CA PRO A 16 -1.69 5.60 -9.59
C PRO A 16 -2.67 6.13 -10.64
N ASP A 17 -3.92 6.29 -10.28
CA ASP A 17 -4.97 6.78 -11.17
C ASP A 17 -5.00 8.31 -11.22
N LEU A 18 -4.96 8.94 -10.04
CA LEU A 18 -4.99 10.40 -9.88
C LEU A 18 -3.64 10.86 -9.32
N ARG A 19 -2.64 10.91 -10.14
CA ARG A 19 -1.24 11.12 -9.74
C ARG A 19 -0.92 12.46 -9.07
N ASP A 20 -1.91 13.31 -8.90
CA ASP A 20 -1.78 14.59 -8.19
C ASP A 20 -2.22 14.52 -6.75
N ARG A 21 -2.71 13.37 -6.28
CA ARG A 21 -3.17 13.19 -4.91
C ARG A 21 -2.56 11.94 -4.29
N SER A 22 -2.25 12.03 -3.00
CA SER A 22 -1.71 10.88 -2.27
C SER A 22 -2.82 9.92 -1.84
N ILE A 23 -2.44 8.68 -1.52
CA ILE A 23 -3.38 7.70 -1.01
C ILE A 23 -3.98 8.13 0.34
N VAL A 24 -3.26 8.94 1.11
CA VAL A 24 -3.77 9.50 2.37
C VAL A 24 -4.82 10.57 2.07
N GLU A 25 -4.53 11.49 1.15
CA GLU A 25 -5.49 12.52 0.73
C GLU A 25 -6.78 11.91 0.17
N MET A 26 -6.67 10.79 -0.54
CA MET A 26 -7.82 10.10 -1.10
C MET A 26 -8.62 9.30 -0.06
N GLY A 27 -8.12 9.20 1.17
CA GLY A 27 -8.78 8.44 2.22
C GLY A 27 -8.60 6.92 2.09
N PHE A 28 -7.63 6.48 1.30
CA PHE A 28 -7.37 5.05 1.13
C PHE A 28 -6.74 4.43 2.37
N VAL A 29 -5.99 5.21 3.12
CA VAL A 29 -5.43 4.81 4.42
C VAL A 29 -5.69 5.91 5.42
N LYS A 30 -6.27 5.57 6.56
CA LYS A 30 -6.54 6.49 7.65
C LYS A 30 -5.74 6.06 8.88
N GLU A 31 -5.63 6.93 9.85
CA GLU A 31 -4.91 6.63 11.09
C GLU A 31 -5.44 5.35 11.76
N GLU A 32 -6.76 5.17 11.77
CA GLU A 32 -7.40 3.99 12.35
C GLU A 32 -7.06 2.68 11.64
N ASP A 33 -6.55 2.77 10.41
CA ASP A 33 -6.18 1.60 9.60
C ASP A 33 -4.75 1.13 9.88
N ILE A 34 -4.01 1.85 10.71
CA ILE A 34 -2.61 1.57 11.01
C ILE A 34 -2.50 1.03 12.43
N GLU A 35 -1.78 -0.09 12.58
CA GLU A 35 -1.47 -0.64 13.88
C GLU A 35 0.02 -0.82 14.00
N VAL A 36 0.62 -0.22 15.03
CA VAL A 36 2.06 -0.29 15.27
C VAL A 36 2.29 -1.19 16.48
N LYS A 37 2.97 -2.30 16.23
CA LYS A 37 3.36 -3.25 17.27
C LYS A 37 4.88 -3.20 17.41
N GLU A 38 5.40 -3.85 18.46
CA GLU A 38 6.82 -3.85 18.75
C GLU A 38 7.66 -4.38 17.58
N GLU A 39 7.21 -5.47 16.94
CA GLU A 39 7.96 -6.11 15.86
C GLU A 39 7.24 -6.07 14.50
N GLU A 40 6.06 -5.47 14.44
CA GLU A 40 5.25 -5.50 13.23
C GLU A 40 4.50 -4.18 13.04
N ILE A 41 4.39 -3.75 11.80
CA ILE A 41 3.51 -2.65 11.41
C ILE A 41 2.45 -3.24 10.49
N GLN A 42 1.19 -3.02 10.82
CA GLN A 42 0.06 -3.51 10.04
C GLN A 42 -0.71 -2.33 9.46
N VAL A 43 -0.99 -2.38 8.16
CA VAL A 43 -1.72 -1.34 7.44
C VAL A 43 -2.85 -1.97 6.65
N PHE A 44 -4.05 -1.43 6.84
CA PHE A 44 -5.20 -1.75 5.99
C PHE A 44 -5.45 -0.59 5.04
N TYR A 45 -5.81 -0.88 3.79
CA TYR A 45 -6.05 0.15 2.80
C TYR A 45 -7.23 -0.22 1.91
N THR A 46 -7.72 0.77 1.18
CA THR A 46 -8.71 0.56 0.12
C THR A 46 -8.29 1.36 -1.11
N VAL A 47 -9.07 1.28 -2.17
CA VAL A 47 -8.86 2.08 -3.38
C VAL A 47 -10.20 2.62 -3.86
N GLY A 48 -10.16 3.55 -4.82
CA GLY A 48 -11.33 4.35 -5.19
C GLY A 48 -12.45 3.61 -5.88
N GLY A 49 -12.19 2.62 -6.71
CA GLY A 49 -13.22 1.95 -7.48
C GLY A 49 -13.34 0.48 -7.13
N PRO A 50 -14.52 -0.15 -7.37
CA PRO A 50 -14.68 -1.57 -7.06
C PRO A 50 -13.84 -2.49 -7.95
N LEU A 51 -13.44 -2.03 -9.14
CA LEU A 51 -12.62 -2.79 -10.08
C LEU A 51 -11.38 -2.00 -10.48
N CYS A 52 -10.70 -1.42 -9.49
CA CYS A 52 -9.50 -0.63 -9.74
C CYS A 52 -8.36 -1.53 -10.22
N PRO A 53 -7.74 -1.24 -11.40
CA PRO A 53 -6.66 -2.06 -11.91
C PRO A 53 -5.36 -1.94 -11.10
N TYR A 54 -5.28 -0.94 -10.24
CA TYR A 54 -4.09 -0.70 -9.41
C TYR A 54 -4.28 -1.14 -7.95
N SER A 55 -5.33 -1.89 -7.65
CA SER A 55 -5.64 -2.25 -6.27
C SER A 55 -4.51 -3.02 -5.58
N ALA A 56 -3.94 -4.03 -6.25
CA ALA A 56 -2.81 -4.78 -5.71
C ALA A 56 -1.54 -3.92 -5.70
N ALA A 57 -1.34 -3.09 -6.73
CA ALA A 57 -0.16 -2.25 -6.84
C ALA A 57 -0.04 -1.27 -5.67
N VAL A 58 -1.14 -0.66 -5.25
CA VAL A 58 -1.13 0.26 -4.09
C VAL A 58 -0.62 -0.47 -2.84
N GLY A 59 -1.11 -1.67 -2.58
CA GLY A 59 -0.67 -2.45 -1.42
C GLY A 59 0.81 -2.82 -1.47
N ILE A 60 1.29 -3.18 -2.65
CA ILE A 60 2.70 -3.53 -2.84
C ILE A 60 3.59 -2.31 -2.64
N ILE A 61 3.20 -1.15 -3.15
CA ILE A 61 3.95 0.09 -2.98
C ILE A 61 4.00 0.50 -1.50
N ILE A 62 2.88 0.36 -0.78
CA ILE A 62 2.85 0.61 0.67
C ILE A 62 3.85 -0.31 1.38
N HIS A 63 3.81 -1.59 1.08
CA HIS A 63 4.69 -2.57 1.70
C HIS A 63 6.17 -2.24 1.43
N HIS A 64 6.49 -1.96 0.17
CA HIS A 64 7.86 -1.62 -0.22
C HIS A 64 8.33 -0.36 0.51
N THR A 65 7.53 0.69 0.52
CA THR A 65 7.89 1.97 1.13
C THR A 65 8.19 1.81 2.62
N LEU A 66 7.33 1.09 3.34
CA LEU A 66 7.52 0.88 4.77
C LEU A 66 8.68 -0.06 5.06
N SER A 67 8.89 -1.08 4.24
CA SER A 67 9.99 -2.02 4.39
C SER A 67 11.36 -1.35 4.22
N GLU A 68 11.42 -0.35 3.33
CA GLU A 68 12.64 0.42 3.12
C GLU A 68 13.00 1.33 4.31
N LYS A 69 11.99 1.75 5.07
CA LYS A 69 12.20 2.73 6.15
C LYS A 69 12.29 2.10 7.53
N PHE A 70 11.71 0.94 7.73
CA PHE A 70 11.63 0.32 9.05
C PHE A 70 12.14 -1.11 9.01
N ASN A 71 12.91 -1.47 10.03
CA ASN A 71 13.44 -2.83 10.18
C ASN A 71 12.45 -3.68 10.99
N LYS A 72 11.20 -3.70 10.56
CA LYS A 72 10.11 -4.43 11.18
C LYS A 72 9.37 -5.23 10.14
N LYS A 73 8.63 -6.24 10.57
CA LYS A 73 7.74 -6.97 9.69
C LYS A 73 6.61 -6.05 9.25
N ILE A 74 6.39 -5.95 7.95
CA ILE A 74 5.33 -5.12 7.40
C ILE A 74 4.22 -6.02 6.88
N LYS A 75 3.01 -5.77 7.35
CA LYS A 75 1.83 -6.52 6.92
C LYS A 75 0.83 -5.54 6.32
N VAL A 76 0.56 -5.69 5.03
CA VAL A 76 -0.39 -4.84 4.30
C VAL A 76 -1.53 -5.70 3.80
N ARG A 77 -2.75 -5.26 4.06
CA ARG A 77 -3.96 -5.97 3.64
C ARG A 77 -5.00 -4.98 3.15
N MET A 78 -5.83 -5.41 2.23
CA MET A 78 -6.96 -4.61 1.77
C MET A 78 -8.12 -4.76 2.73
N LYS A 79 -8.88 -3.66 2.93
CA LYS A 79 -10.05 -3.65 3.81
C LYS A 79 -11.13 -4.62 3.31
N ALA A 80 -11.85 -5.23 4.25
CA ALA A 80 -12.85 -6.26 3.95
C ALA A 80 -14.04 -5.72 3.17
N ASP A 81 -14.29 -4.43 3.21
CA ASP A 81 -15.41 -3.80 2.51
C ASP A 81 -15.15 -3.54 1.03
N HIS A 82 -13.92 -3.82 0.55
CA HIS A 82 -13.61 -3.63 -0.85
C HIS A 82 -13.94 -4.88 -1.66
N TYR A 83 -14.47 -4.68 -2.86
CA TYR A 83 -14.91 -5.75 -3.75
C TYR A 83 -13.80 -6.75 -4.10
N GLN A 84 -12.56 -6.26 -4.26
CA GLN A 84 -11.42 -7.08 -4.66
C GLN A 84 -10.60 -7.62 -3.50
N GLN A 85 -11.09 -7.51 -2.28
CA GLN A 85 -10.37 -7.83 -1.06
C GLN A 85 -9.77 -9.25 -1.06
N ASP A 86 -10.54 -10.24 -1.48
CA ASP A 86 -10.06 -11.62 -1.45
C ASP A 86 -8.88 -11.85 -2.40
N ILE A 87 -9.01 -11.37 -3.64
CA ILE A 87 -7.98 -11.54 -4.68
C ILE A 87 -6.71 -10.79 -4.31
N VAL A 88 -6.87 -9.54 -3.88
CA VAL A 88 -5.72 -8.68 -3.54
C VAL A 88 -4.98 -9.23 -2.32
N ASN A 89 -5.70 -9.66 -1.28
CA ASN A 89 -5.05 -10.21 -0.10
C ASN A 89 -4.33 -11.52 -0.39
N GLN A 90 -4.83 -12.31 -1.32
CA GLN A 90 -4.13 -13.51 -1.77
C GLN A 90 -2.78 -13.15 -2.40
N ILE A 91 -2.75 -12.13 -3.23
CA ILE A 91 -1.51 -11.64 -3.84
C ILE A 91 -0.54 -11.13 -2.78
N LEU A 92 -1.04 -10.33 -1.84
CA LEU A 92 -0.21 -9.73 -0.79
C LEU A 92 0.37 -10.77 0.17
N GLN A 93 -0.32 -11.88 0.37
CA GLN A 93 0.11 -12.93 1.29
C GLN A 93 0.99 -14.00 0.65
N ASN A 94 0.97 -14.12 -0.66
CA ASN A 94 1.71 -15.14 -1.39
C ASN A 94 3.01 -14.54 -1.90
N GLU A 95 4.14 -15.00 -1.39
CA GLU A 95 5.45 -14.46 -1.73
C GLU A 95 5.72 -14.48 -3.24
N SER A 96 5.38 -15.57 -3.89
CA SER A 96 5.60 -15.72 -5.33
C SER A 96 4.78 -14.73 -6.15
N GLN A 97 3.49 -14.61 -5.82
CA GLN A 97 2.60 -13.66 -6.49
C GLN A 97 2.98 -12.21 -6.19
N PHE A 98 3.37 -11.93 -4.95
CA PHE A 98 3.84 -10.60 -4.56
C PHE A 98 5.06 -10.18 -5.39
N ASN A 99 6.05 -11.06 -5.49
CA ASN A 99 7.27 -10.77 -6.24
C ASN A 99 6.99 -10.57 -7.73
N GLU A 100 6.10 -11.36 -8.29
CA GLU A 100 5.70 -11.24 -9.69
C GLU A 100 5.05 -9.88 -9.96
N TRP A 101 4.15 -9.45 -9.09
CA TRP A 101 3.51 -8.13 -9.18
C TRP A 101 4.51 -6.99 -8.97
N PHE A 102 5.44 -7.17 -8.02
CA PHE A 102 6.46 -6.18 -7.75
C PHE A 102 7.35 -5.94 -8.97
N GLU A 103 7.74 -7.00 -9.66
CA GLU A 103 8.52 -6.87 -10.88
C GLU A 103 7.74 -6.15 -11.99
N LYS A 104 6.44 -6.40 -12.12
CA LYS A 104 5.59 -5.67 -13.06
C LYS A 104 5.52 -4.19 -12.73
N ILE A 105 5.37 -3.87 -11.45
CA ILE A 105 5.32 -2.48 -10.98
C ILE A 105 6.63 -1.76 -11.32
N LYS A 106 7.76 -2.41 -11.08
CA LYS A 106 9.08 -1.86 -11.41
C LYS A 106 9.23 -1.65 -12.91
N SER A 107 8.84 -2.63 -13.71
CA SER A 107 8.99 -2.55 -15.18
C SER A 107 8.11 -1.47 -15.80
N GLN A 108 7.00 -1.10 -15.15
CA GLN A 108 6.11 -0.03 -15.59
C GLN A 108 6.45 1.32 -14.99
N ASN A 109 7.54 1.40 -14.21
CA ASN A 109 7.98 2.62 -13.52
C ASN A 109 6.95 3.18 -12.54
N LEU A 110 6.04 2.36 -12.03
CA LEU A 110 5.02 2.83 -11.09
C LEU A 110 5.61 3.27 -9.76
N LEU A 111 6.68 2.62 -9.30
CA LEU A 111 7.35 3.04 -8.08
C LEU A 111 7.86 4.48 -8.18
N GLU A 112 8.54 4.80 -9.28
CA GLU A 112 9.08 6.14 -9.51
C GLU A 112 7.98 7.16 -9.73
N THR A 113 6.93 6.77 -10.46
CA THR A 113 5.82 7.67 -10.80
C THR A 113 4.94 7.98 -9.59
N CYS A 114 4.70 6.98 -8.74
CA CYS A 114 3.77 7.13 -7.62
C CYS A 114 4.42 7.58 -6.32
N LEU A 115 5.75 7.51 -6.22
CA LEU A 115 6.44 7.97 -5.01
C LEU A 115 6.88 9.40 -5.16
N ARG A 116 6.35 10.26 -4.28
CA ARG A 116 6.73 11.66 -4.22
C ARG A 116 8.02 11.78 -3.41
N VAL A 117 9.05 12.25 -4.04
CA VAL A 117 10.38 12.36 -3.40
C VAL A 117 10.64 13.75 -2.90
#